data_d12058c795ab441d5d985b27524d7de4
#
_entry.id   d12058c795ab441d5d985b27524d7de4
#
_cell.length_a   1.000
_cell.length_b   1.000
_cell.length_c   1.000
_cell.angle_alpha   90.00
_cell.angle_beta   90.00
_cell.angle_gamma   90.00
#
_symmetry.space_group_name_H-M   'P 1'
#
loop_
_entity.id
_entity.type
_entity.pdbx_description
1 polymer ?
#
loop_
_entity_poly.entity_id
_entity_poly.type
_entity_poly.pdbx_seq_one_letter_code
_entity_poly.pdbx_strand_id
1 'polypeptide(L)'
;MNESVKILRNVSSIIKNNYGVIILFFVCICFFQGCASTPKQTDPDLDPVDPHEKINRASYDLTDKVDRAVFEPIVNAYIDYVPNAAQRSIGNFYDNLSYPNVVLNSFLQGKMRQGAQDTVRFFVNSTIGMFGLFDMATHMGLQKHDEDFGQTLGVWGVNPGSYLFIPFLGPSSERDVTNIPVGLFTNVLFYAGLVVGSYFAAPLTILGAIDKRARLAGPMRVR
;
A
#
# COMPACT_ATOMS: atom_id res chain seq x y z
N MET A 1 37.68 9.62 20.35
CA MET A 1 37.16 9.51 18.97
C MET A 1 35.65 9.72 19.06
N ASN A 2 35.22 10.87 18.55
CA ASN A 2 33.94 11.53 18.89
C ASN A 2 32.72 10.67 18.49
N GLU A 3 31.73 10.56 19.35
CA GLU A 3 30.45 9.84 19.09
C GLU A 3 29.79 10.28 17.79
N SER A 4 29.88 11.56 17.48
CA SER A 4 29.38 12.16 16.23
C SER A 4 29.99 11.51 14.96
N VAL A 5 31.25 11.11 15.01
CA VAL A 5 31.93 10.44 13.87
C VAL A 5 31.43 9.00 13.69
N LYS A 6 31.07 8.31 14.79
CA LYS A 6 30.46 6.97 14.72
C LYS A 6 29.05 7.02 14.11
N ILE A 7 28.25 8.02 14.51
CA ILE A 7 26.90 8.22 13.97
C ILE A 7 26.96 8.52 12.46
N LEU A 8 27.84 9.42 12.03
CA LEU A 8 28.02 9.74 10.61
C LEU A 8 28.51 8.54 9.77
N ARG A 9 29.38 7.71 10.33
CA ARG A 9 29.83 6.48 9.66
C ARG A 9 28.71 5.45 9.55
N ASN A 10 27.88 5.29 10.56
CA ASN A 10 26.70 4.40 10.50
C ASN A 10 25.67 4.90 9.50
N VAL A 11 25.36 6.19 9.49
CA VAL A 11 24.42 6.80 8.52
C VAL A 11 24.97 6.62 7.09
N SER A 12 26.26 6.86 6.85
CA SER A 12 26.90 6.65 5.56
C SER A 12 26.86 5.18 5.11
N SER A 13 27.03 4.23 6.04
CA SER A 13 26.92 2.80 5.76
C SER A 13 25.49 2.37 5.40
N ILE A 14 24.50 2.90 6.12
CA ILE A 14 23.06 2.65 5.85
C ILE A 14 22.68 3.21 4.47
N ILE A 15 23.13 4.41 4.14
CA ILE A 15 22.91 5.01 2.81
C ILE A 15 23.54 4.17 1.73
N LYS A 16 24.81 3.75 1.88
CA LYS A 16 25.51 2.91 0.90
C LYS A 16 24.83 1.57 0.66
N ASN A 17 24.26 0.96 1.68
CA ASN A 17 23.60 -0.35 1.57
C ASN A 17 22.19 -0.25 0.91
N ASN A 18 21.62 0.96 0.84
CA ASN A 18 20.27 1.20 0.31
C ASN A 18 20.23 2.08 -0.96
N TYR A 19 21.36 2.27 -1.65
CA TYR A 19 21.38 3.06 -2.90
C TYR A 19 20.36 2.59 -3.93
N GLY A 20 20.13 1.28 -4.02
CA GLY A 20 19.12 0.74 -4.93
C GLY A 20 17.70 1.21 -4.62
N VAL A 21 17.34 1.29 -3.35
CA VAL A 21 16.02 1.78 -2.90
C VAL A 21 15.91 3.28 -3.11
N ILE A 22 16.99 4.02 -2.85
CA ILE A 22 17.04 5.48 -3.04
C ILE A 22 16.95 5.82 -4.54
N ILE A 23 17.66 5.08 -5.39
CA ILE A 23 17.60 5.25 -6.86
C ILE A 23 16.21 4.89 -7.37
N LEU A 24 15.61 3.80 -6.91
CA LEU A 24 14.25 3.41 -7.28
C LEU A 24 13.24 4.50 -6.86
N PHE A 25 13.41 5.09 -5.69
CA PHE A 25 12.59 6.19 -5.19
C PHE A 25 12.74 7.46 -6.06
N PHE A 26 13.98 7.84 -6.41
CA PHE A 26 14.23 8.97 -7.33
C PHE A 26 13.70 8.69 -8.75
N VAL A 27 13.84 7.47 -9.25
CA VAL A 27 13.26 7.06 -10.53
C VAL A 27 11.74 7.15 -10.48
N CYS A 28 11.08 6.68 -9.41
CA CYS A 28 9.64 6.85 -9.24
C CYS A 28 9.24 8.33 -9.20
N ILE A 29 9.96 9.20 -8.47
CA ILE A 29 9.67 10.65 -8.44
C ILE A 29 9.84 11.28 -9.82
N CYS A 30 10.87 10.89 -10.60
CA CYS A 30 11.07 11.41 -11.96
C CYS A 30 9.95 11.01 -12.91
N PHE A 31 9.32 9.85 -12.73
CA PHE A 31 8.12 9.47 -13.51
C PHE A 31 6.88 10.30 -13.16
N PHE A 32 6.81 10.89 -11.97
CA PHE A 32 5.72 11.79 -11.58
C PHE A 32 5.89 13.24 -12.05
N GLN A 33 7.05 13.61 -12.61
CA GLN A 33 7.30 14.95 -13.20
C GLN A 33 6.72 15.10 -14.62
N GLY A 34 5.85 14.16 -15.04
CA GLY A 34 5.10 14.31 -16.29
C GLY A 34 4.26 15.58 -16.24
N CYS A 35 4.77 16.65 -16.88
CA CYS A 35 4.06 17.89 -17.06
C CYS A 35 2.66 17.61 -17.60
N ALA A 36 1.64 17.96 -16.84
CA ALA A 36 0.27 18.05 -17.30
C ALA A 36 0.12 19.22 -18.29
N SER A 37 0.69 19.06 -19.47
CA SER A 37 0.29 19.79 -20.66
C SER A 37 -0.38 18.79 -21.58
N THR A 38 -1.66 18.54 -21.34
CA THR A 38 -2.52 17.80 -22.25
C THR A 38 -2.70 18.66 -23.52
N PRO A 39 -2.15 18.26 -24.68
CA PRO A 39 -2.70 18.73 -25.92
C PRO A 39 -4.12 18.20 -25.97
N LYS A 40 -5.07 19.08 -26.16
CA LYS A 40 -6.47 18.74 -26.42
C LYS A 40 -6.54 18.06 -27.79
N GLN A 41 -6.06 16.83 -27.89
CA GLN A 41 -6.20 15.98 -29.03
C GLN A 41 -7.50 15.21 -28.82
N THR A 42 -8.58 15.75 -29.36
CA THR A 42 -9.84 15.05 -29.55
C THR A 42 -9.59 13.95 -30.59
N ASP A 43 -9.05 12.83 -30.17
CA ASP A 43 -9.11 11.58 -30.92
C ASP A 43 -10.59 11.15 -30.91
N PRO A 44 -11.27 11.10 -32.08
CA PRO A 44 -12.69 10.77 -32.16
C PRO A 44 -13.01 9.36 -31.64
N ASP A 45 -12.00 8.50 -31.44
CA ASP A 45 -12.13 7.13 -30.95
C ASP A 45 -11.92 7.00 -29.42
N LEU A 46 -11.66 8.10 -28.70
CA LEU A 46 -11.52 8.07 -27.23
C LEU A 46 -12.89 8.23 -26.57
N ASP A 47 -13.20 7.33 -25.65
CA ASP A 47 -14.35 7.47 -24.78
C ASP A 47 -14.19 8.75 -23.93
N PRO A 48 -15.14 9.72 -23.99
CA PRO A 48 -15.07 10.92 -23.17
C PRO A 48 -15.07 10.63 -21.65
N VAL A 49 -15.45 9.42 -21.25
CA VAL A 49 -15.46 8.96 -19.83
C VAL A 49 -14.09 8.40 -19.42
N ASP A 50 -13.31 7.83 -20.35
CA ASP A 50 -11.97 7.27 -20.07
C ASP A 50 -10.93 7.79 -21.08
N PRO A 51 -10.37 8.99 -20.86
CA PRO A 51 -9.35 9.55 -21.76
C PRO A 51 -8.05 8.74 -21.81
N HIS A 52 -7.86 7.80 -20.88
CA HIS A 52 -6.68 6.94 -20.77
C HIS A 52 -6.96 5.49 -21.15
N GLU A 53 -8.09 5.20 -21.82
CA GLU A 53 -8.56 3.84 -22.12
C GLU A 53 -7.48 2.93 -22.72
N LYS A 54 -6.71 3.40 -23.70
CA LYS A 54 -5.65 2.60 -24.36
C LYS A 54 -4.58 2.15 -23.35
N ILE A 55 -4.17 3.06 -22.46
CA ILE A 55 -3.17 2.77 -21.41
C ILE A 55 -3.78 1.87 -20.34
N ASN A 56 -5.01 2.16 -19.93
CA ASN A 56 -5.73 1.39 -18.92
C ASN A 56 -5.93 -0.07 -19.37
N ARG A 57 -6.34 -0.29 -20.61
CA ARG A 57 -6.48 -1.65 -21.19
C ARG A 57 -5.14 -2.37 -21.28
N ALA A 58 -4.08 -1.72 -21.77
CA ALA A 58 -2.76 -2.32 -21.87
C ALA A 58 -2.21 -2.71 -20.46
N SER A 59 -2.43 -1.84 -19.47
CA SER A 59 -2.04 -2.07 -18.07
C SER A 59 -2.82 -3.23 -17.45
N TYR A 60 -4.12 -3.32 -17.74
CA TYR A 60 -4.96 -4.42 -17.32
C TYR A 60 -4.51 -5.74 -17.95
N ASP A 61 -4.31 -5.79 -19.28
CA ASP A 61 -3.90 -6.99 -20.00
C ASP A 61 -2.54 -7.50 -19.51
N LEU A 62 -1.60 -6.59 -19.25
CA LEU A 62 -0.31 -6.96 -18.65
C LEU A 62 -0.49 -7.58 -17.27
N THR A 63 -1.30 -6.92 -16.44
CA THR A 63 -1.58 -7.38 -15.07
C THR A 63 -2.27 -8.74 -15.06
N ASP A 64 -3.29 -8.91 -15.89
CA ASP A 64 -4.06 -10.17 -16.01
C ASP A 64 -3.16 -11.34 -16.46
N LYS A 65 -2.31 -11.12 -17.47
CA LYS A 65 -1.36 -12.15 -17.94
C LYS A 65 -0.37 -12.57 -16.85
N VAL A 66 0.18 -11.61 -16.13
CA VAL A 66 1.14 -11.90 -15.04
C VAL A 66 0.43 -12.51 -13.84
N ASP A 67 -0.78 -12.03 -13.51
CA ASP A 67 -1.58 -12.57 -12.42
C ASP A 67 -1.86 -14.07 -12.66
N ARG A 68 -2.39 -14.42 -13.82
CA ARG A 68 -2.69 -15.83 -14.17
C ARG A 68 -1.45 -16.72 -14.27
N ALA A 69 -0.34 -16.18 -14.77
CA ALA A 69 0.88 -16.97 -14.97
C ALA A 69 1.68 -17.17 -13.68
N VAL A 70 1.68 -16.20 -12.78
CA VAL A 70 2.58 -16.16 -11.62
C VAL A 70 1.81 -16.09 -10.30
N PHE A 71 0.95 -15.09 -10.13
CA PHE A 71 0.31 -14.85 -8.84
C PHE A 71 -0.79 -15.86 -8.52
N GLU A 72 -1.65 -16.18 -9.47
CA GLU A 72 -2.77 -17.11 -9.26
C GLU A 72 -2.33 -18.49 -8.75
N PRO A 73 -1.33 -19.18 -9.35
CA PRO A 73 -0.89 -20.47 -8.83
C PRO A 73 -0.29 -20.37 -7.43
N ILE A 74 0.48 -19.30 -7.13
CA ILE A 74 1.06 -19.06 -5.80
C ILE A 74 -0.03 -18.79 -4.77
N VAL A 75 -1.00 -17.94 -5.11
CA VAL A 75 -2.14 -17.60 -4.24
C VAL A 75 -3.02 -18.83 -3.99
N ASN A 76 -3.25 -19.65 -5.00
CA ASN A 76 -3.99 -20.89 -4.84
C ASN A 76 -3.29 -21.85 -3.88
N ALA A 77 -1.97 -22.04 -4.04
CA ALA A 77 -1.18 -22.84 -3.11
C ALA A 77 -1.22 -22.26 -1.68
N TYR A 78 -1.11 -20.93 -1.52
CA TYR A 78 -1.24 -20.28 -0.22
C TYR A 78 -2.60 -20.56 0.44
N ILE A 79 -3.70 -20.43 -0.31
CA ILE A 79 -5.06 -20.68 0.20
C ILE A 79 -5.26 -22.15 0.56
N ASP A 80 -4.72 -23.07 -0.23
CA ASP A 80 -4.95 -24.51 -0.07
C ASP A 80 -4.07 -25.11 1.06
N TYR A 81 -2.84 -24.62 1.25
CA TYR A 81 -1.89 -25.19 2.22
C TYR A 81 -1.77 -24.42 3.54
N VAL A 82 -2.08 -23.12 3.56
CA VAL A 82 -1.99 -22.34 4.79
C VAL A 82 -3.33 -22.39 5.54
N PRO A 83 -3.36 -22.82 6.82
CA PRO A 83 -4.58 -22.87 7.59
C PRO A 83 -5.25 -21.48 7.72
N ASN A 84 -6.58 -21.44 7.69
CA ASN A 84 -7.36 -20.19 7.77
C ASN A 84 -7.01 -19.31 8.99
N ALA A 85 -6.64 -19.93 10.12
CA ALA A 85 -6.21 -19.20 11.30
C ALA A 85 -4.89 -18.45 11.05
N ALA A 86 -3.92 -19.09 10.37
CA ALA A 86 -2.66 -18.46 9.99
C ALA A 86 -2.86 -17.37 8.94
N GLN A 87 -3.70 -17.61 7.93
CA GLN A 87 -4.05 -16.58 6.94
C GLN A 87 -4.64 -15.33 7.62
N ARG A 88 -5.56 -15.51 8.59
CA ARG A 88 -6.11 -14.38 9.37
C ARG A 88 -5.04 -13.64 10.16
N SER A 89 -4.15 -14.37 10.83
CA SER A 89 -3.06 -13.73 11.59
C SER A 89 -2.10 -12.94 10.69
N ILE A 90 -1.74 -13.51 9.54
CA ILE A 90 -0.92 -12.83 8.54
C ILE A 90 -1.64 -11.57 8.03
N GLY A 91 -2.90 -11.67 7.67
CA GLY A 91 -3.70 -10.54 7.23
C GLY A 91 -3.79 -9.43 8.28
N ASN A 92 -4.08 -9.78 9.55
CA ASN A 92 -4.12 -8.82 10.65
C ASN A 92 -2.77 -8.12 10.86
N PHE A 93 -1.67 -8.85 10.73
CA PHE A 93 -0.31 -8.30 10.84
C PHE A 93 -0.07 -7.21 9.77
N TYR A 94 -0.36 -7.49 8.48
CA TYR A 94 -0.18 -6.50 7.42
C TYR A 94 -1.15 -5.33 7.53
N ASP A 95 -2.38 -5.57 7.93
CA ASP A 95 -3.34 -4.51 8.22
C ASP A 95 -2.80 -3.59 9.33
N ASN A 96 -2.24 -4.16 10.41
CA ASN A 96 -1.65 -3.37 11.50
C ASN A 96 -0.42 -2.57 11.06
N LEU A 97 0.44 -3.12 10.19
CA LEU A 97 1.59 -2.38 9.64
C LEU A 97 1.17 -1.16 8.79
N SER A 98 0.00 -1.23 8.16
CA SER A 98 -0.55 -0.15 7.34
C SER A 98 -1.42 0.82 8.15
N TYR A 99 -1.78 0.45 9.38
CA TYR A 99 -2.76 1.20 10.20
C TYR A 99 -2.34 2.64 10.54
N PRO A 100 -1.04 3.01 10.67
CA PRO A 100 -0.64 4.41 10.81
C PRO A 100 -1.13 5.31 9.67
N ASN A 101 -1.31 4.77 8.44
CA ASN A 101 -1.93 5.50 7.33
C ASN A 101 -3.39 5.85 7.64
N VAL A 102 -4.16 4.91 8.17
CA VAL A 102 -5.56 5.12 8.58
C VAL A 102 -5.65 6.19 9.67
N VAL A 103 -4.80 6.08 10.70
CA VAL A 103 -4.74 7.07 11.80
C VAL A 103 -4.47 8.48 11.27
N LEU A 104 -3.42 8.61 10.43
CA LEU A 104 -3.06 9.90 9.84
C LEU A 104 -4.22 10.50 9.06
N ASN A 105 -4.84 9.73 8.17
CA ASN A 105 -5.90 10.20 7.30
C ASN A 105 -7.19 10.49 8.06
N SER A 106 -7.52 9.74 9.13
CA SER A 106 -8.63 10.06 10.03
C SER A 106 -8.46 11.47 10.63
N PHE A 107 -7.27 11.81 11.11
CA PHE A 107 -6.99 13.16 11.64
C PHE A 107 -7.01 14.23 10.55
N LEU A 108 -6.40 13.98 9.38
CA LEU A 108 -6.39 14.92 8.26
C LEU A 108 -7.80 15.23 7.73
N GLN A 109 -8.73 14.30 7.86
CA GLN A 109 -10.14 14.46 7.51
C GLN A 109 -10.95 15.16 8.62
N GLY A 110 -10.34 15.52 9.76
CA GLY A 110 -11.03 16.13 10.91
C GLY A 110 -11.85 15.13 11.74
N LYS A 111 -11.77 13.84 11.50
CA LYS A 111 -12.46 12.77 12.23
C LYS A 111 -11.72 12.46 13.56
N MET A 112 -11.64 13.44 14.46
CA MET A 112 -10.79 13.37 15.66
C MET A 112 -11.09 12.17 16.56
N ARG A 113 -12.38 11.87 16.77
CA ARG A 113 -12.81 10.72 17.60
C ARG A 113 -12.38 9.39 16.96
N GLN A 114 -12.57 9.26 15.65
CA GLN A 114 -12.16 8.08 14.89
C GLN A 114 -10.63 7.93 14.92
N GLY A 115 -9.89 9.00 14.63
CA GLY A 115 -8.43 8.97 14.68
C GLY A 115 -7.87 8.59 16.05
N ALA A 116 -8.50 9.05 17.15
CA ALA A 116 -8.13 8.61 18.49
C ALA A 116 -8.43 7.12 18.72
N GLN A 117 -9.59 6.62 18.29
CA GLN A 117 -9.94 5.20 18.37
C GLN A 117 -8.98 4.34 17.53
N ASP A 118 -8.66 4.78 16.32
CA ASP A 118 -7.72 4.10 15.41
C ASP A 118 -6.29 4.07 15.99
N THR A 119 -5.89 5.14 16.68
CA THR A 119 -4.62 5.19 17.41
C THR A 119 -4.56 4.14 18.51
N VAL A 120 -5.61 4.08 19.35
CA VAL A 120 -5.70 3.06 20.41
C VAL A 120 -5.71 1.65 19.81
N ARG A 121 -6.45 1.44 18.73
CA ARG A 121 -6.50 0.18 18.01
C ARG A 121 -5.12 -0.27 17.54
N PHE A 122 -4.36 0.63 16.91
CA PHE A 122 -2.99 0.35 16.47
C PHE A 122 -2.10 -0.10 17.63
N PHE A 123 -2.11 0.64 18.75
CA PHE A 123 -1.29 0.29 19.91
C PHE A 123 -1.71 -1.01 20.60
N VAL A 124 -3.02 -1.26 20.75
CA VAL A 124 -3.54 -2.51 21.33
C VAL A 124 -3.10 -3.71 20.49
N ASN A 125 -3.29 -3.64 19.18
CA ASN A 125 -2.91 -4.73 18.29
C ASN A 125 -1.38 -4.89 18.20
N SER A 126 -0.62 -3.80 18.25
CA SER A 126 0.85 -3.87 18.22
C SER A 126 1.46 -4.45 19.51
N THR A 127 0.83 -4.22 20.66
CA THR A 127 1.34 -4.69 21.97
C THR A 127 0.67 -6.00 22.41
N ILE A 128 -0.60 -5.95 22.79
CA ILE A 128 -1.37 -7.10 23.27
C ILE A 128 -1.62 -8.11 22.12
N GLY A 129 -1.83 -7.60 20.89
CA GLY A 129 -2.05 -8.41 19.69
C GLY A 129 -0.78 -8.98 19.05
N MET A 130 0.39 -8.93 19.74
CA MET A 130 1.66 -9.45 19.25
C MET A 130 2.01 -8.92 17.85
N PHE A 131 2.29 -7.60 17.76
CA PHE A 131 2.58 -6.90 16.50
C PHE A 131 1.46 -6.96 15.46
N GLY A 132 0.21 -7.18 15.88
CA GLY A 132 -0.95 -7.23 15.02
C GLY A 132 -1.33 -8.63 14.52
N LEU A 133 -0.66 -9.70 14.94
CA LEU A 133 -1.05 -11.08 14.61
C LEU A 133 -2.46 -11.40 15.11
N PHE A 134 -2.86 -10.81 16.24
CA PHE A 134 -4.18 -10.96 16.83
C PHE A 134 -4.89 -9.62 16.86
N ASP A 135 -6.13 -9.57 16.37
CA ASP A 135 -6.96 -8.36 16.40
C ASP A 135 -7.67 -8.20 17.75
N MET A 136 -6.86 -7.90 18.77
CA MET A 136 -7.36 -7.72 20.14
C MET A 136 -8.26 -6.48 20.26
N ALA A 137 -8.02 -5.46 19.46
CA ALA A 137 -8.81 -4.24 19.47
C ALA A 137 -10.28 -4.47 19.07
N THR A 138 -10.55 -5.35 18.12
CA THR A 138 -11.92 -5.75 17.77
C THR A 138 -12.61 -6.45 18.95
N HIS A 139 -11.91 -7.29 19.70
CA HIS A 139 -12.45 -7.93 20.91
C HIS A 139 -12.76 -6.92 22.03
N MET A 140 -12.09 -5.77 22.03
CA MET A 140 -12.37 -4.66 22.96
C MET A 140 -13.45 -3.69 22.44
N GLY A 141 -14.10 -4.00 21.33
CA GLY A 141 -15.17 -3.18 20.74
C GLY A 141 -14.70 -1.97 19.93
N LEU A 142 -13.39 -1.89 19.60
CA LEU A 142 -12.88 -0.85 18.72
C LEU A 142 -13.12 -1.24 17.25
N GLN A 143 -13.90 -0.43 16.55
CA GLN A 143 -14.22 -0.67 15.13
C GLN A 143 -12.97 -0.50 14.27
N LYS A 144 -12.88 -1.28 13.18
CA LYS A 144 -11.86 -1.13 12.15
C LYS A 144 -12.37 -0.13 11.12
N HIS A 145 -11.54 0.85 10.81
CA HIS A 145 -11.79 1.82 9.74
C HIS A 145 -10.76 1.63 8.62
N ASP A 146 -11.09 2.16 7.46
CA ASP A 146 -10.22 2.15 6.28
C ASP A 146 -10.21 3.56 5.68
N GLU A 147 -9.15 4.29 5.90
CA GLU A 147 -8.96 5.66 5.47
C GLU A 147 -7.64 5.78 4.73
N ASP A 148 -7.66 6.53 3.64
CA ASP A 148 -6.49 6.77 2.81
C ASP A 148 -6.36 8.24 2.39
N PHE A 149 -5.24 8.58 1.77
CA PHE A 149 -4.98 9.96 1.37
C PHE A 149 -5.84 10.41 0.18
N GLY A 150 -6.26 9.50 -0.70
CA GLY A 150 -7.21 9.79 -1.77
C GLY A 150 -8.57 10.22 -1.21
N GLN A 151 -9.06 9.50 -0.19
CA GLN A 151 -10.27 9.88 0.55
C GLN A 151 -10.10 11.24 1.25
N THR A 152 -8.95 11.49 1.86
CA THR A 152 -8.61 12.77 2.51
C THR A 152 -8.69 13.92 1.52
N LEU A 153 -8.09 13.78 0.34
CA LEU A 153 -8.20 14.78 -0.72
C LEU A 153 -9.65 14.97 -1.19
N GLY A 154 -10.44 13.89 -1.23
CA GLY A 154 -11.87 13.96 -1.53
C GLY A 154 -12.65 14.81 -0.50
N VAL A 155 -12.37 14.61 0.80
CA VAL A 155 -12.94 15.43 1.88
C VAL A 155 -12.52 16.90 1.75
N TRP A 156 -11.30 17.16 1.27
CA TRP A 156 -10.82 18.53 1.02
C TRP A 156 -11.34 19.14 -0.30
N GLY A 157 -12.21 18.41 -1.05
CA GLY A 157 -12.89 18.91 -2.23
C GLY A 157 -12.12 18.69 -3.54
N VAL A 158 -11.07 17.86 -3.54
CA VAL A 158 -10.35 17.49 -4.76
C VAL A 158 -11.18 16.48 -5.55
N ASN A 159 -11.46 16.79 -6.82
CA ASN A 159 -12.17 15.88 -7.71
C ASN A 159 -11.34 14.61 -7.99
N PRO A 160 -11.97 13.44 -8.25
CA PRO A 160 -11.25 12.20 -8.53
C PRO A 160 -10.37 12.27 -9.79
N GLY A 161 -10.71 13.11 -10.77
CA GLY A 161 -10.04 13.13 -12.07
C GLY A 161 -10.38 11.93 -12.93
N SER A 162 -9.52 11.63 -13.90
CA SER A 162 -9.71 10.54 -14.84
C SER A 162 -9.49 9.18 -14.17
N TYR A 163 -10.15 8.15 -14.71
CA TYR A 163 -9.89 6.76 -14.32
C TYR A 163 -8.49 6.32 -14.75
N LEU A 164 -7.81 5.60 -13.87
CA LEU A 164 -6.49 5.02 -14.11
C LEU A 164 -6.46 3.56 -13.65
N PHE A 165 -5.96 2.68 -14.49
CA PHE A 165 -5.64 1.32 -14.08
C PHE A 165 -4.14 1.20 -13.85
N ILE A 166 -3.73 1.01 -12.59
CA ILE A 166 -2.32 0.92 -12.22
C ILE A 166 -1.93 -0.55 -12.22
N PRO A 167 -0.88 -0.94 -13.00
CA PRO A 167 -0.43 -2.33 -13.02
C PRO A 167 -0.20 -2.87 -11.61
N PHE A 168 -0.72 -4.06 -11.32
CA PHE A 168 -0.63 -4.78 -10.04
C PHE A 168 -1.34 -4.14 -8.84
N LEU A 169 -1.71 -2.86 -8.90
CA LEU A 169 -2.45 -2.17 -7.85
C LEU A 169 -3.96 -2.12 -8.13
N GLY A 170 -4.34 -2.15 -9.41
CA GLY A 170 -5.74 -2.21 -9.84
C GLY A 170 -6.37 -0.84 -10.17
N PRO A 171 -7.72 -0.77 -10.13
CA PRO A 171 -8.46 0.43 -10.44
C PRO A 171 -8.13 1.58 -9.49
N SER A 172 -7.96 2.78 -10.02
CA SER A 172 -7.62 4.00 -9.29
C SER A 172 -8.18 5.24 -10.01
N SER A 173 -7.89 6.41 -9.48
CA SER A 173 -8.13 7.70 -10.13
C SER A 173 -6.89 8.59 -10.00
N GLU A 174 -6.84 9.68 -10.75
CA GLU A 174 -5.73 10.65 -10.64
C GLU A 174 -5.54 11.14 -9.21
N ARG A 175 -6.62 11.36 -8.47
CA ARG A 175 -6.58 11.72 -7.06
C ARG A 175 -6.05 10.56 -6.19
N ASP A 176 -6.57 9.35 -6.39
CA ASP A 176 -6.32 8.23 -5.48
C ASP A 176 -4.92 7.64 -5.67
N VAL A 177 -4.29 7.85 -6.85
CA VAL A 177 -2.86 7.54 -7.08
C VAL A 177 -1.94 8.21 -6.07
N THR A 178 -2.32 9.39 -5.56
CA THR A 178 -1.55 10.11 -4.54
C THR A 178 -1.44 9.36 -3.21
N ASN A 179 -2.35 8.40 -2.96
CA ASN A 179 -2.25 7.52 -1.80
C ASN A 179 -1.04 6.58 -1.85
N ILE A 180 -0.50 6.27 -3.02
CA ILE A 180 0.63 5.33 -3.16
C ILE A 180 1.87 5.83 -2.39
N PRO A 181 2.40 7.04 -2.64
CA PRO A 181 3.54 7.54 -1.87
C PRO A 181 3.20 7.74 -0.40
N VAL A 182 2.03 8.26 -0.06
CA VAL A 182 1.64 8.48 1.35
C VAL A 182 1.51 7.14 2.08
N GLY A 183 0.86 6.14 1.48
CA GLY A 183 0.76 4.80 2.04
C GLY A 183 2.12 4.13 2.22
N LEU A 184 3.07 4.36 1.31
CA LEU A 184 4.44 3.86 1.45
C LEU A 184 5.14 4.48 2.67
N PHE A 185 5.10 5.82 2.81
CA PHE A 185 5.75 6.52 3.92
C PHE A 185 5.09 6.31 5.28
N THR A 186 3.83 5.94 5.32
CA THR A 186 3.12 5.63 6.57
C THR A 186 3.18 4.15 6.95
N ASN A 187 3.67 3.29 6.06
CA ASN A 187 3.78 1.85 6.33
C ASN A 187 5.00 1.52 7.18
N VAL A 188 4.79 0.84 8.29
CA VAL A 188 5.87 0.44 9.23
C VAL A 188 6.91 -0.46 8.54
N LEU A 189 6.49 -1.30 7.59
CA LEU A 189 7.40 -2.20 6.87
C LEU A 189 8.43 -1.44 6.02
N PHE A 190 8.08 -0.24 5.52
CA PHE A 190 9.02 0.61 4.80
C PHE A 190 10.20 1.00 5.69
N TYR A 191 9.94 1.46 6.92
CA TYR A 191 10.99 1.82 7.88
C TYR A 191 11.76 0.61 8.39
N ALA A 192 11.08 -0.51 8.61
CA ALA A 192 11.76 -1.76 8.94
C ALA A 192 12.75 -2.15 7.84
N GLY A 193 12.36 -2.02 6.57
CA GLY A 193 13.27 -2.26 5.42
C GLY A 193 14.48 -1.35 5.39
N LEU A 194 14.35 -0.09 5.80
CA LEU A 194 15.48 0.84 5.91
C LEU A 194 16.45 0.44 7.03
N VAL A 195 15.96 -0.11 8.13
CA VAL A 195 16.76 -0.47 9.32
C VAL A 195 17.42 -1.84 9.16
N VAL A 196 16.65 -2.87 8.78
CA VAL A 196 17.13 -4.26 8.69
C VAL A 196 17.63 -4.64 7.29
N GLY A 197 17.45 -3.74 6.33
CA GLY A 197 17.82 -3.95 4.94
C GLY A 197 16.73 -4.60 4.09
N SER A 198 16.75 -4.30 2.80
CA SER A 198 15.77 -4.78 1.82
C SER A 198 15.74 -6.32 1.71
N TYR A 199 16.85 -6.98 2.02
CA TYR A 199 16.97 -8.43 1.96
C TYR A 199 15.96 -9.14 2.89
N PHE A 200 15.72 -8.59 4.09
CA PHE A 200 14.74 -9.12 5.03
C PHE A 200 13.32 -8.58 4.79
N ALA A 201 13.21 -7.36 4.29
CA ALA A 201 11.90 -6.75 4.04
C ALA A 201 11.22 -7.29 2.77
N ALA A 202 11.97 -7.65 1.72
CA ALA A 202 11.41 -8.12 0.45
C ALA A 202 10.55 -9.38 0.59
N PRO A 203 10.95 -10.46 1.30
CA PRO A 203 10.10 -11.63 1.49
C PRO A 203 8.80 -11.30 2.22
N LEU A 204 8.85 -10.41 3.23
CA LEU A 204 7.66 -9.96 3.95
C LEU A 204 6.73 -9.16 3.02
N THR A 205 7.26 -8.28 2.19
CA THR A 205 6.46 -7.52 1.22
C THR A 205 5.76 -8.45 0.23
N ILE A 206 6.47 -9.46 -0.29
CA ILE A 206 5.92 -10.47 -1.20
C ILE A 206 4.81 -11.27 -0.51
N LEU A 207 5.04 -11.74 0.71
CA LEU A 207 4.02 -12.46 1.48
C LEU A 207 2.78 -11.61 1.71
N GLY A 208 2.93 -10.31 2.03
CA GLY A 208 1.81 -9.39 2.18
C GLY A 208 1.02 -9.20 0.88
N ALA A 209 1.69 -9.15 -0.27
CA ALA A 209 1.04 -9.07 -1.57
C ALA A 209 0.23 -10.35 -1.89
N ILE A 210 0.79 -11.53 -1.59
CA ILE A 210 0.11 -12.83 -1.75
C ILE A 210 -1.12 -12.89 -0.85
N ASP A 211 -0.99 -12.55 0.43
CA ASP A 211 -2.10 -12.55 1.39
C ASP A 211 -3.22 -11.58 0.97
N LYS A 212 -2.86 -10.35 0.58
CA LYS A 212 -3.82 -9.36 0.07
C LYS A 212 -4.57 -9.90 -1.16
N ARG A 213 -3.86 -10.50 -2.11
CA ARG A 213 -4.46 -11.10 -3.31
C ARG A 213 -5.34 -12.31 -2.97
N ALA A 214 -4.94 -13.13 -2.00
CA ALA A 214 -5.72 -14.27 -1.51
C ALA A 214 -7.06 -13.83 -0.88
N ARG A 215 -7.05 -12.78 -0.08
CA ARG A 215 -8.26 -12.19 0.53
C ARG A 215 -9.24 -11.68 -0.53
N LEU A 216 -8.74 -11.14 -1.64
CA LEU A 216 -9.58 -10.70 -2.76
C LEU A 216 -10.16 -11.89 -3.57
N ALA A 217 -9.44 -13.01 -3.64
CA ALA A 217 -9.89 -14.21 -4.36
C ALA A 217 -10.94 -15.00 -3.58
N GLY A 218 -10.96 -14.91 -2.25
CA GLY A 218 -11.89 -15.67 -1.40
C GLY A 218 -13.37 -15.54 -1.79
N PRO A 219 -13.91 -14.34 -2.02
CA PRO A 219 -15.31 -14.14 -2.43
C PRO A 219 -15.62 -14.69 -3.84
N MET A 220 -14.62 -14.81 -4.71
CA MET A 220 -14.80 -15.29 -6.09
C MET A 220 -14.81 -16.82 -6.22
N ARG A 221 -14.26 -17.54 -5.22
CA ARG A 221 -14.24 -19.02 -5.19
C ARG A 221 -15.55 -19.67 -4.73
N VAL A 222 -16.47 -18.88 -4.18
CA VAL A 222 -17.78 -19.37 -3.69
C VAL A 222 -18.83 -19.43 -4.80
N ARG A 223 -18.40 -19.36 -6.07
CA ARG A 223 -19.29 -19.53 -7.24
C ARG A 223 -19.03 -20.81 -7.97
#